data_75c3f84e0c292170fa752b2e5ec6d00a
#
_entry.id   75c3f84e0c292170fa752b2e5ec6d00a
#
_cell.length_a   1.000
_cell.length_b   1.000
_cell.length_c   1.000
_cell.angle_alpha   90.00
_cell.angle_beta   90.00
_cell.angle_gamma   90.00
#
_symmetry.space_group_name_H-M   'P 1'
#
loop_
_entity.id
_entity.type
_entity.pdbx_description
1 polymer ?
#
loop_
_entity_poly.entity_id
_entity_poly.type
_entity_poly.pdbx_seq_one_letter_code
_entity_poly.pdbx_strand_id
1 'polypeptide(L)'
;MACNAQDIRSFPDKVKQGCCDVLHAETPSFFEAGTLPHLAFPLRIALGASDQQITPVQMTQNPSQGATIRFDSVEKSFDTAGGRVTALQDVSLTVGAGEICGIIGRSGAGKSTLLRMVNGLEKPTAGTITVGGRDVGRATGADLRATRREVGMIFQHFNLLSSRTVYGNIALPLEIAGVPSAQIRPRVHDLIARVGLDAQEKRYPAELSGGQKQRVGIARALATQPKVLLSDEATSALDPETTQTVLSLLRDINRDLGLTILLITHEMAVVRDIASHMAVIDGGNIVESGPTYDVFVQPKHPTTRSFLSGVTGITLPAFIAGKLQDTRPDGPSEEVIRVTFAGSHATDPMLAKLTAEMGIAVNILAGAIEEIGPHPFGNLLISVDAARGKEARTYLERHGLLTEVLGYVR
;
A
#
# COMPACT_ATOMS: atom_id res chain seq x y z
N MET A 1 11.51 5.23 -33.42
CA MET A 1 11.95 6.55 -33.97
C MET A 1 13.32 6.34 -34.61
N ALA A 2 13.41 6.49 -35.90
CA ALA A 2 14.65 6.29 -36.65
C ALA A 2 15.57 7.50 -36.43
N CYS A 3 16.76 7.27 -35.92
CA CYS A 3 17.79 8.28 -35.75
C CYS A 3 18.44 8.56 -37.10
N ASN A 4 18.42 9.80 -37.56
CA ASN A 4 18.91 10.20 -38.87
C ASN A 4 20.43 10.46 -38.81
N ALA A 5 21.19 9.98 -39.78
CA ALA A 5 22.65 9.96 -39.81
C ALA A 5 23.35 11.36 -39.86
N GLN A 6 22.61 12.44 -39.75
CA GLN A 6 23.14 13.80 -39.75
C GLN A 6 23.42 14.41 -38.36
N ASP A 7 22.95 13.78 -37.26
CA ASP A 7 23.08 14.34 -35.92
C ASP A 7 24.35 13.90 -35.14
N ILE A 8 25.22 13.08 -35.76
CA ILE A 8 26.39 12.48 -35.07
C ILE A 8 27.63 13.39 -35.10
N ARG A 9 27.61 14.51 -35.80
CA ARG A 9 28.81 15.33 -35.98
C ARG A 9 29.22 16.29 -34.84
N SER A 10 28.41 16.37 -33.79
CA SER A 10 28.63 17.33 -32.69
C SER A 10 29.11 16.74 -31.36
N PHE A 11 29.46 15.44 -31.29
CA PHE A 11 29.91 14.82 -30.03
C PHE A 11 31.40 14.52 -29.99
N PRO A 12 32.06 14.61 -28.81
CA PRO A 12 33.49 14.33 -28.62
C PRO A 12 33.84 12.86 -28.90
N ASP A 13 35.06 12.62 -29.40
CA ASP A 13 35.53 11.34 -29.95
C ASP A 13 35.47 10.11 -29.04
N LYS A 14 35.31 10.25 -27.73
CA LYS A 14 35.16 9.14 -26.80
C LYS A 14 33.76 8.49 -26.81
N VAL A 15 32.77 9.10 -27.45
CA VAL A 15 31.39 8.57 -27.53
C VAL A 15 31.16 7.81 -28.85
N LYS A 16 32.03 8.00 -29.84
CA LYS A 16 31.87 7.32 -31.15
C LYS A 16 32.28 5.85 -31.17
N GLN A 17 33.09 5.41 -30.20
CA GLN A 17 33.62 4.04 -30.18
C GLN A 17 32.66 3.02 -29.57
N GLY A 18 31.65 3.47 -28.77
CA GLY A 18 30.63 2.61 -28.15
C GLY A 18 29.44 2.24 -29.04
N CYS A 19 29.26 2.90 -30.19
CA CYS A 19 28.11 2.64 -31.08
C CYS A 19 28.39 1.63 -32.22
N CYS A 20 29.64 1.24 -32.46
CA CYS A 20 29.99 0.31 -33.54
C CYS A 20 29.91 -1.18 -33.15
N ASP A 21 29.92 -1.52 -31.87
CA ASP A 21 29.96 -2.94 -31.41
C ASP A 21 28.59 -3.62 -31.27
N VAL A 22 27.50 -2.92 -31.59
CA VAL A 22 26.12 -3.45 -31.44
C VAL A 22 25.49 -3.89 -32.78
N LEU A 23 26.17 -3.74 -33.90
CA LEU A 23 25.58 -3.97 -35.24
C LEU A 23 26.04 -5.25 -35.96
N HIS A 24 26.78 -6.14 -35.35
CA HIS A 24 27.13 -7.44 -35.91
C HIS A 24 26.80 -8.61 -34.98
N ALA A 25 25.52 -8.94 -34.86
CA ALA A 25 25.09 -10.27 -34.42
C ALA A 25 24.07 -10.77 -35.43
N GLU A 26 24.52 -11.71 -36.22
CA GLU A 26 23.77 -12.40 -37.30
C GLU A 26 22.61 -13.21 -36.71
N THR A 27 21.48 -13.17 -37.40
CA THR A 27 20.32 -14.02 -37.21
C THR A 27 20.56 -15.39 -37.85
N PRO A 28 20.21 -16.52 -37.20
CA PRO A 28 19.98 -17.76 -37.91
C PRO A 28 18.46 -18.02 -38.15
N SER A 29 18.22 -18.38 -39.36
CA SER A 29 16.97 -18.76 -40.01
C SER A 29 16.29 -20.00 -39.42
N PHE A 30 14.98 -20.02 -39.52
CA PHE A 30 14.05 -21.17 -39.39
C PHE A 30 14.36 -22.37 -40.28
N PHE A 31 14.08 -23.60 -39.77
CA PHE A 31 13.38 -24.79 -40.30
C PHE A 31 13.94 -26.04 -39.56
N GLU A 32 13.25 -26.97 -39.04
CA GLU A 32 12.17 -27.88 -39.37
C GLU A 32 11.98 -28.91 -38.23
N ALA A 33 10.79 -29.49 -38.16
CA ALA A 33 10.34 -30.47 -37.18
C ALA A 33 11.01 -31.88 -37.37
N GLY A 34 11.27 -32.58 -36.26
CA GLY A 34 11.69 -33.99 -36.29
C GLY A 34 11.81 -34.61 -34.90
N THR A 35 10.80 -35.38 -34.54
CA THR A 35 10.74 -36.58 -33.67
C THR A 35 11.90 -36.93 -32.72
N LEU A 36 11.53 -37.19 -31.45
CA LEU A 36 12.28 -37.87 -30.37
C LEU A 36 12.81 -39.28 -30.77
N PRO A 37 13.89 -39.80 -30.12
CA PRO A 37 13.65 -40.62 -28.94
C PRO A 37 14.70 -40.52 -27.80
N HIS A 38 14.27 -41.01 -26.62
CA HIS A 38 15.00 -41.26 -25.40
C HIS A 38 16.44 -41.79 -25.55
N LEU A 39 17.38 -41.17 -24.80
CA LEU A 39 18.58 -41.89 -24.32
C LEU A 39 19.03 -41.31 -23.00
N ALA A 40 18.89 -42.11 -21.96
CA ALA A 40 19.46 -41.90 -20.64
C ALA A 40 20.95 -42.17 -20.66
N PHE A 41 21.77 -41.28 -20.12
CA PHE A 41 23.15 -41.59 -19.69
C PHE A 41 23.41 -41.09 -18.30
N PRO A 42 23.93 -41.92 -17.40
CA PRO A 42 24.26 -41.47 -16.06
C PRO A 42 25.72 -40.97 -16.06
N LEU A 43 25.90 -39.69 -15.73
CA LEU A 43 27.23 -39.15 -15.43
C LEU A 43 27.45 -39.17 -13.90
N ARG A 44 28.15 -40.22 -13.42
CA ARG A 44 28.73 -40.25 -12.08
C ARG A 44 29.97 -39.38 -12.08
N ILE A 45 29.92 -38.23 -11.39
CA ILE A 45 31.13 -37.54 -10.97
C ILE A 45 31.22 -37.70 -9.46
N ALA A 46 32.19 -38.50 -9.01
CA ALA A 46 32.58 -38.58 -7.62
C ALA A 46 33.45 -37.38 -7.30
N LEU A 47 32.92 -36.47 -6.49
CA LEU A 47 33.73 -35.45 -5.77
C LEU A 47 33.50 -35.66 -4.29
N GLY A 48 34.49 -36.25 -3.65
CA GLY A 48 34.64 -36.24 -2.20
C GLY A 48 34.94 -34.81 -1.75
N ALA A 49 34.02 -34.22 -1.01
CA ALA A 49 34.26 -33.04 -0.21
C ALA A 49 33.40 -33.15 1.05
N SER A 50 34.10 -33.05 2.16
CA SER A 50 33.57 -33.08 3.52
C SER A 50 32.32 -32.24 3.71
N ASP A 51 31.19 -32.90 4.04
CA ASP A 51 29.97 -32.29 4.58
C ASP A 51 30.31 -31.57 5.91
N GLN A 52 30.67 -30.30 5.83
CA GLN A 52 30.34 -29.38 6.89
C GLN A 52 28.89 -28.92 6.67
N GLN A 53 27.96 -29.61 7.30
CA GLN A 53 26.60 -29.14 7.47
C GLN A 53 26.65 -27.77 8.16
N ILE A 54 26.49 -26.72 7.38
CA ILE A 54 26.08 -25.41 7.90
C ILE A 54 24.68 -25.62 8.43
N THR A 55 24.59 -25.93 9.71
CA THR A 55 23.30 -25.92 10.43
C THR A 55 22.74 -24.50 10.31
N PRO A 56 21.54 -24.30 9.72
CA PRO A 56 20.89 -23.00 9.81
C PRO A 56 20.72 -22.71 11.30
N VAL A 57 21.23 -21.58 11.75
CA VAL A 57 20.92 -21.06 13.08
C VAL A 57 19.41 -20.96 13.15
N GLN A 58 18.78 -21.96 13.77
CA GLN A 58 17.36 -21.91 14.08
C GLN A 58 17.18 -20.76 15.07
N MET A 59 16.79 -19.61 14.53
CA MET A 59 16.20 -18.56 15.33
C MET A 59 14.89 -19.10 15.89
N THR A 60 14.93 -19.58 17.12
CA THR A 60 13.74 -19.76 17.95
C THR A 60 13.23 -18.36 18.33
N GLN A 61 12.75 -17.62 17.36
CA GLN A 61 11.94 -16.44 17.59
C GLN A 61 10.49 -16.93 17.54
N ASN A 62 9.86 -17.05 18.71
CA ASN A 62 8.43 -16.91 18.77
C ASN A 62 8.08 -15.63 18.00
N PRO A 63 7.28 -15.68 16.92
CA PRO A 63 6.89 -14.46 16.24
C PRO A 63 6.32 -13.52 17.30
N SER A 64 6.77 -12.28 17.32
CA SER A 64 6.22 -11.28 18.23
C SER A 64 4.75 -11.17 17.86
N GLN A 65 3.86 -11.73 18.69
CA GLN A 65 2.43 -11.61 18.44
C GLN A 65 2.10 -10.13 18.47
N GLY A 66 1.53 -9.63 17.38
CA GLY A 66 1.10 -8.24 17.27
C GLY A 66 0.21 -7.87 18.44
N ALA A 67 0.16 -6.60 18.76
CA ALA A 67 -0.69 -6.10 19.84
C ALA A 67 -1.90 -5.37 19.24
N THR A 68 -3.08 -5.59 19.80
CA THR A 68 -4.29 -4.85 19.47
C THR A 68 -4.14 -3.37 19.85
N ILE A 69 -4.58 -2.48 18.96
CA ILE A 69 -4.72 -1.05 19.24
C ILE A 69 -6.22 -0.75 19.33
N ARG A 70 -6.63 -0.06 20.40
CA ARG A 70 -8.03 0.30 20.57
C ARG A 70 -8.15 1.75 21.01
N PHE A 71 -9.02 2.47 20.33
CA PHE A 71 -9.49 3.81 20.65
C PHE A 71 -10.94 3.70 21.08
N ASP A 72 -11.26 4.23 22.27
CA ASP A 72 -12.60 4.25 22.84
C ASP A 72 -12.99 5.70 23.10
N SER A 73 -13.91 6.22 22.29
CA SER A 73 -14.46 7.59 22.37
C SER A 73 -13.38 8.66 22.61
N VAL A 74 -12.32 8.58 21.79
CA VAL A 74 -11.14 9.43 21.96
C VAL A 74 -11.42 10.83 21.44
N GLU A 75 -11.18 11.83 22.29
CA GLU A 75 -11.22 13.24 21.94
C GLU A 75 -9.85 13.90 22.08
N LYS A 76 -9.56 14.85 21.23
CA LYS A 76 -8.39 15.71 21.35
C LYS A 76 -8.69 17.13 20.97
N SER A 77 -8.43 18.04 21.92
CA SER A 77 -8.46 19.48 21.68
C SER A 77 -7.13 20.11 22.05
N PHE A 78 -6.77 21.16 21.35
CA PHE A 78 -5.60 21.98 21.60
C PHE A 78 -6.05 23.42 21.94
N ASP A 79 -5.49 23.99 22.98
CA ASP A 79 -5.67 25.41 23.29
C ASP A 79 -4.63 26.20 22.47
N THR A 80 -5.11 27.07 21.59
CA THR A 80 -4.28 27.93 20.75
C THR A 80 -4.55 29.41 21.06
N ALA A 81 -3.69 30.30 20.58
CA ALA A 81 -3.91 31.76 20.75
C ALA A 81 -5.23 32.24 20.12
N GLY A 82 -5.76 31.52 19.14
CA GLY A 82 -7.04 31.79 18.46
C GLY A 82 -8.25 31.06 19.07
N GLY A 83 -8.09 30.39 20.22
CA GLY A 83 -9.14 29.62 20.88
C GLY A 83 -8.89 28.12 20.86
N ARG A 84 -9.86 27.35 21.35
CA ARG A 84 -9.79 25.89 21.42
C ARG A 84 -10.09 25.27 20.05
N VAL A 85 -9.17 24.46 19.55
CA VAL A 85 -9.30 23.71 18.28
C VAL A 85 -9.45 22.23 18.60
N THR A 86 -10.56 21.62 18.20
CA THR A 86 -10.78 20.17 18.35
C THR A 86 -10.24 19.47 17.15
N ALA A 87 -9.25 18.62 17.37
CA ALA A 87 -8.59 17.84 16.33
C ALA A 87 -9.19 16.44 16.14
N LEU A 88 -9.77 15.87 17.22
CA LEU A 88 -10.45 14.56 17.18
C LEU A 88 -11.71 14.65 18.04
N GLN A 89 -12.79 14.00 17.58
CA GLN A 89 -14.10 13.96 18.23
C GLN A 89 -14.62 12.53 18.23
N ASP A 90 -14.87 11.97 19.42
CA ASP A 90 -15.47 10.64 19.63
C ASP A 90 -14.93 9.55 18.70
N VAL A 91 -13.60 9.48 18.57
CA VAL A 91 -12.95 8.49 17.72
C VAL A 91 -12.96 7.14 18.40
N SER A 92 -13.68 6.18 17.80
CA SER A 92 -13.72 4.78 18.22
C SER A 92 -13.25 3.88 17.06
N LEU A 93 -12.16 3.15 17.29
CA LEU A 93 -11.54 2.26 16.28
C LEU A 93 -10.79 1.14 16.97
N THR A 94 -10.89 -0.06 16.44
CA THR A 94 -10.08 -1.20 16.89
C THR A 94 -9.26 -1.74 15.72
N VAL A 95 -7.96 -1.93 15.95
CA VAL A 95 -7.04 -2.60 15.03
C VAL A 95 -6.65 -3.93 15.65
N GLY A 96 -6.93 -5.03 14.99
CA GLY A 96 -6.63 -6.38 15.47
C GLY A 96 -5.13 -6.67 15.53
N ALA A 97 -4.75 -7.64 16.35
CA ALA A 97 -3.36 -8.07 16.43
C ALA A 97 -2.92 -8.71 15.09
N GLY A 98 -1.78 -8.28 14.57
CA GLY A 98 -1.25 -8.77 13.29
C GLY A 98 -1.91 -8.16 12.05
N GLU A 99 -2.89 -7.29 12.20
CA GLU A 99 -3.51 -6.58 11.07
C GLU A 99 -2.65 -5.42 10.55
N ILE A 100 -2.84 -5.10 9.28
CA ILE A 100 -2.41 -3.84 8.68
C ILE A 100 -3.66 -2.98 8.51
N CYS A 101 -3.75 -1.89 9.27
CA CYS A 101 -4.85 -0.94 9.20
C CYS A 101 -4.39 0.39 8.59
N GLY A 102 -5.08 0.83 7.53
CA GLY A 102 -4.85 2.11 6.88
C GLY A 102 -5.83 3.18 7.36
N ILE A 103 -5.34 4.33 7.83
CA ILE A 103 -6.18 5.50 8.11
C ILE A 103 -5.98 6.53 7.02
N ILE A 104 -7.05 6.87 6.32
CA ILE A 104 -7.04 7.86 5.25
C ILE A 104 -7.87 9.08 5.62
N GLY A 105 -7.47 10.24 5.13
CA GLY A 105 -8.19 11.49 5.34
C GLY A 105 -7.44 12.68 4.76
N ARG A 106 -8.13 13.80 4.61
CA ARG A 106 -7.53 15.05 4.12
C ARG A 106 -6.45 15.57 5.06
N SER A 107 -5.62 16.48 4.56
CA SER A 107 -4.67 17.20 5.42
C SER A 107 -5.43 17.94 6.54
N GLY A 108 -4.92 17.84 7.77
CA GLY A 108 -5.58 18.45 8.94
C GLY A 108 -6.75 17.65 9.53
N ALA A 109 -7.13 16.49 8.98
CA ALA A 109 -8.24 15.68 9.50
C ALA A 109 -7.99 15.01 10.87
N GLY A 110 -6.77 15.12 11.44
CA GLY A 110 -6.44 14.53 12.73
C GLY A 110 -5.58 13.25 12.69
N LYS A 111 -5.23 12.73 11.50
CA LYS A 111 -4.48 11.46 11.32
C LYS A 111 -3.21 11.37 12.16
N SER A 112 -2.28 12.33 11.99
CA SER A 112 -1.00 12.32 12.72
C SER A 112 -1.20 12.52 14.24
N THR A 113 -2.25 13.26 14.66
CA THR A 113 -2.63 13.39 16.06
C THR A 113 -3.04 12.03 16.64
N LEU A 114 -3.89 11.29 15.90
CA LEU A 114 -4.33 9.95 16.29
C LEU A 114 -3.15 9.00 16.42
N LEU A 115 -2.26 8.99 15.42
CA LEU A 115 -1.06 8.13 15.42
C LEU A 115 -0.12 8.46 16.60
N ARG A 116 0.11 9.74 16.89
CA ARG A 116 0.98 10.20 18.00
C ARG A 116 0.44 9.82 19.36
N MET A 117 -0.84 9.59 19.50
CA MET A 117 -1.41 9.11 20.76
C MET A 117 -1.09 7.64 21.02
N VAL A 118 -0.95 6.79 19.98
CA VAL A 118 -0.62 5.37 20.14
C VAL A 118 0.76 5.15 20.76
N ASN A 119 1.72 6.05 20.50
CA ASN A 119 3.05 5.99 21.13
C ASN A 119 3.18 6.93 22.33
N GLY A 120 2.06 7.56 22.77
CA GLY A 120 2.02 8.46 23.93
C GLY A 120 2.81 9.76 23.74
N LEU A 121 3.05 10.21 22.50
CA LEU A 121 3.59 11.54 22.21
C LEU A 121 2.54 12.62 22.45
N GLU A 122 1.27 12.27 22.21
CA GLU A 122 0.10 13.11 22.55
C GLU A 122 -0.79 12.35 23.53
N LYS A 123 -1.48 13.07 24.39
CA LYS A 123 -2.46 12.51 25.31
C LYS A 123 -3.87 12.89 24.85
N PRO A 124 -4.85 11.99 24.96
CA PRO A 124 -6.24 12.35 24.71
C PRO A 124 -6.74 13.38 25.73
N THR A 125 -7.68 14.21 25.32
CA THR A 125 -8.41 15.12 26.22
C THR A 125 -9.52 14.36 26.95
N ALA A 126 -10.17 13.39 26.26
CA ALA A 126 -11.14 12.46 26.81
C ALA A 126 -11.02 11.11 26.07
N GLY A 127 -11.66 10.08 26.62
CA GLY A 127 -11.61 8.72 26.09
C GLY A 127 -10.36 7.95 26.51
N THR A 128 -10.17 6.76 25.92
CA THR A 128 -9.09 5.84 26.30
C THR A 128 -8.41 5.25 25.07
N ILE A 129 -7.08 5.10 25.15
CA ILE A 129 -6.28 4.45 24.10
C ILE A 129 -5.50 3.30 24.72
N THR A 130 -5.71 2.09 24.23
CA THR A 130 -4.98 0.93 24.71
C THR A 130 -4.14 0.29 23.59
N VAL A 131 -2.93 -0.15 23.95
CA VAL A 131 -2.03 -0.93 23.09
C VAL A 131 -1.64 -2.19 23.84
N GLY A 132 -2.00 -3.34 23.31
CA GLY A 132 -1.78 -4.62 23.97
C GLY A 132 -2.41 -4.69 25.37
N GLY A 133 -3.58 -4.05 25.57
CA GLY A 133 -4.27 -3.96 26.85
C GLY A 133 -3.75 -2.92 27.83
N ARG A 134 -2.67 -2.18 27.49
CA ARG A 134 -2.13 -1.08 28.34
C ARG A 134 -2.71 0.26 27.95
N ASP A 135 -3.22 1.01 28.91
CA ASP A 135 -3.71 2.39 28.69
C ASP A 135 -2.51 3.34 28.47
N VAL A 136 -2.33 3.75 27.22
CA VAL A 136 -1.24 4.65 26.80
C VAL A 136 -1.53 6.10 27.21
N GLY A 137 -2.79 6.49 27.23
CA GLY A 137 -3.21 7.86 27.59
C GLY A 137 -2.85 8.23 29.02
N ARG A 138 -2.89 7.25 29.93
CA ARG A 138 -2.56 7.42 31.35
C ARG A 138 -1.11 7.04 31.69
N ALA A 139 -0.42 6.32 30.79
CA ALA A 139 0.95 5.87 31.03
C ALA A 139 1.91 7.06 31.29
N THR A 140 2.80 6.90 32.24
CA THR A 140 3.84 7.88 32.60
C THR A 140 5.15 7.18 32.96
N GLY A 141 6.25 7.91 32.98
CA GLY A 141 7.53 7.42 33.49
C GLY A 141 8.00 6.10 32.87
N ALA A 142 8.12 5.06 33.67
CA ALA A 142 8.63 3.77 33.28
C ALA A 142 7.64 3.03 32.34
N ASP A 143 6.34 3.12 32.61
CA ASP A 143 5.29 2.46 31.83
C ASP A 143 5.21 3.02 30.40
N LEU A 144 5.33 4.34 30.25
CA LEU A 144 5.37 4.99 28.94
C LEU A 144 6.63 4.58 28.17
N ARG A 145 7.79 4.48 28.84
CA ARG A 145 9.01 3.99 28.20
C ARG A 145 8.89 2.51 27.77
N ALA A 146 8.23 1.68 28.59
CA ALA A 146 7.96 0.28 28.24
C ALA A 146 7.04 0.18 27.01
N THR A 147 5.95 0.96 26.99
CA THR A 147 5.05 1.02 25.83
C THR A 147 5.78 1.47 24.56
N ARG A 148 6.61 2.53 24.64
CA ARG A 148 7.39 3.02 23.49
C ARG A 148 8.42 2.03 22.95
N ARG A 149 8.89 1.08 23.75
CA ARG A 149 9.75 -0.01 23.25
C ARG A 149 8.95 -1.04 22.43
N GLU A 150 7.68 -1.22 22.76
CA GLU A 150 6.78 -2.13 22.03
C GLU A 150 6.14 -1.50 20.79
N VAL A 151 6.36 -0.20 20.56
CA VAL A 151 5.81 0.57 19.43
C VAL A 151 6.93 1.18 18.60
N GLY A 152 7.17 0.64 17.40
CA GLY A 152 8.07 1.24 16.42
C GLY A 152 7.37 2.35 15.63
N MET A 153 8.14 3.33 15.15
CA MET A 153 7.57 4.43 14.34
C MET A 153 8.44 4.75 13.13
N ILE A 154 7.80 4.78 11.98
CA ILE A 154 8.35 5.20 10.68
C ILE A 154 7.82 6.60 10.41
N PHE A 155 8.69 7.55 10.11
CA PHE A 155 8.36 8.95 9.92
C PHE A 155 8.34 9.35 8.46
N GLN A 156 7.53 10.32 8.10
CA GLN A 156 7.42 10.89 6.75
C GLN A 156 8.77 11.41 6.20
N HIS A 157 9.55 12.11 7.02
CA HIS A 157 10.84 12.70 6.64
C HIS A 157 12.04 11.88 7.11
N PHE A 158 11.89 10.54 7.23
CA PHE A 158 12.92 9.57 7.66
C PHE A 158 13.47 9.82 9.07
N ASN A 159 13.69 11.05 9.49
CA ASN A 159 14.25 11.48 10.78
C ASN A 159 15.52 10.72 11.16
N LEU A 160 16.41 10.50 10.18
CA LEU A 160 17.72 9.88 10.39
C LEU A 160 18.70 10.90 10.98
N LEU A 161 19.53 10.44 11.91
CA LEU A 161 20.62 11.24 12.42
C LEU A 161 21.73 11.35 11.36
N SER A 162 21.95 12.56 10.85
CA SER A 162 22.95 12.85 9.80
C SER A 162 24.39 12.54 10.23
N SER A 163 24.68 12.61 11.52
CA SER A 163 25.97 12.29 12.14
C SER A 163 26.25 10.81 12.36
N ARG A 164 25.27 9.93 12.07
CA ARG A 164 25.39 8.47 12.24
C ARG A 164 25.25 7.76 10.90
N THR A 165 26.00 6.70 10.72
CA THR A 165 25.87 5.78 9.59
C THR A 165 24.53 5.04 9.59
N VAL A 166 24.25 4.24 8.55
CA VAL A 166 23.11 3.29 8.52
C VAL A 166 23.14 2.41 9.77
N TYR A 167 24.26 1.74 10.03
CA TYR A 167 24.45 0.95 11.25
C TYR A 167 24.12 1.74 12.53
N GLY A 168 24.68 2.93 12.67
CA GLY A 168 24.51 3.76 13.87
C GLY A 168 23.07 4.26 14.05
N ASN A 169 22.32 4.52 12.97
CA ASN A 169 20.92 4.87 13.05
C ASN A 169 20.05 3.70 13.52
N ILE A 170 20.33 2.48 13.06
CA ILE A 170 19.59 1.26 13.45
C ILE A 170 19.95 0.82 14.86
N ALA A 171 21.23 0.98 15.29
CA ALA A 171 21.70 0.63 16.62
C ALA A 171 21.12 1.55 17.72
N LEU A 172 20.82 2.81 17.38
CA LEU A 172 20.43 3.84 18.35
C LEU A 172 19.29 3.43 19.31
N PRO A 173 18.15 2.86 18.86
CA PRO A 173 17.09 2.45 19.78
C PRO A 173 17.54 1.37 20.76
N LEU A 174 18.44 0.49 20.36
CA LEU A 174 19.00 -0.57 21.21
C LEU A 174 19.96 0.01 22.26
N GLU A 175 20.80 0.98 21.86
CA GLU A 175 21.69 1.73 22.77
C GLU A 175 20.86 2.45 23.84
N ILE A 176 19.79 3.17 23.44
CA ILE A 176 18.88 3.88 24.36
C ILE A 176 18.16 2.90 25.29
N ALA A 177 17.81 1.70 24.79
CA ALA A 177 17.19 0.65 25.58
C ALA A 177 18.14 -0.03 26.57
N GLY A 178 19.44 0.27 26.51
CA GLY A 178 20.46 -0.32 27.36
C GLY A 178 20.81 -1.77 27.00
N VAL A 179 20.60 -2.17 25.73
CA VAL A 179 20.97 -3.52 25.27
C VAL A 179 22.49 -3.68 25.26
N PRO A 180 23.03 -4.79 25.75
CA PRO A 180 24.49 -5.05 25.76
C PRO A 180 25.06 -5.00 24.33
N SER A 181 26.22 -4.35 24.15
CA SER A 181 26.84 -4.15 22.82
C SER A 181 27.09 -5.46 22.06
N ALA A 182 27.36 -6.56 22.76
CA ALA A 182 27.49 -7.88 22.15
C ALA A 182 26.22 -8.38 21.44
N GLN A 183 25.04 -7.93 21.87
CA GLN A 183 23.75 -8.27 21.28
C GLN A 183 23.31 -7.26 20.19
N ILE A 184 23.80 -6.01 20.26
CA ILE A 184 23.44 -4.97 19.28
C ILE A 184 23.97 -5.34 17.90
N ARG A 185 25.24 -5.72 17.79
CA ARG A 185 25.88 -5.97 16.49
C ARG A 185 25.16 -7.03 15.65
N PRO A 186 24.94 -8.28 16.13
CA PRO A 186 24.25 -9.29 15.34
C PRO A 186 22.83 -8.86 14.97
N ARG A 187 22.12 -8.19 15.89
CA ARG A 187 20.76 -7.70 15.64
C ARG A 187 20.70 -6.65 14.54
N VAL A 188 21.64 -5.69 14.54
CA VAL A 188 21.69 -4.64 13.52
C VAL A 188 22.05 -5.23 12.16
N HIS A 189 23.00 -6.17 12.07
CA HIS A 189 23.31 -6.84 10.80
C HIS A 189 22.12 -7.61 10.23
N ASP A 190 21.36 -8.34 11.08
CA ASP A 190 20.13 -9.03 10.66
C ASP A 190 19.10 -8.05 10.09
N LEU A 191 18.91 -6.89 10.72
CA LEU A 191 17.99 -5.87 10.23
C LEU A 191 18.47 -5.21 8.93
N ILE A 192 19.77 -4.95 8.79
CA ILE A 192 20.36 -4.41 7.56
C ILE A 192 20.13 -5.39 6.39
N ALA A 193 20.41 -6.67 6.61
CA ALA A 193 20.16 -7.71 5.61
C ALA A 193 18.69 -7.82 5.25
N ARG A 194 17.78 -7.79 6.24
CA ARG A 194 16.33 -7.86 6.04
C ARG A 194 15.79 -6.71 5.15
N VAL A 195 16.37 -5.52 5.25
CA VAL A 195 15.97 -4.38 4.42
C VAL A 195 16.83 -4.21 3.15
N GLY A 196 17.76 -5.14 2.88
CA GLY A 196 18.61 -5.15 1.69
C GLY A 196 19.57 -3.97 1.61
N LEU A 197 20.25 -3.64 2.72
CA LEU A 197 21.17 -2.49 2.80
C LEU A 197 22.60 -2.89 3.21
N ASP A 198 23.03 -4.15 3.00
CA ASP A 198 24.35 -4.66 3.39
C ASP A 198 25.50 -3.80 2.84
N ALA A 199 25.41 -3.40 1.57
CA ALA A 199 26.41 -2.57 0.91
C ALA A 199 26.44 -1.12 1.43
N GLN A 200 25.41 -0.67 2.15
CA GLN A 200 25.26 0.69 2.65
C GLN A 200 25.50 0.84 4.15
N GLU A 201 25.84 -0.23 4.87
CA GLU A 201 25.97 -0.24 6.32
C GLU A 201 26.78 0.93 6.91
N LYS A 202 27.89 1.27 6.24
CA LYS A 202 28.83 2.31 6.67
C LYS A 202 28.53 3.69 6.12
N ARG A 203 27.53 3.83 5.22
CA ARG A 203 27.16 5.11 4.61
C ARG A 203 26.39 6.00 5.55
N TYR A 204 26.51 7.28 5.35
CA TYR A 204 25.72 8.31 6.05
C TYR A 204 24.43 8.64 5.29
N PRO A 205 23.41 9.18 5.95
CA PRO A 205 22.13 9.52 5.32
C PRO A 205 22.26 10.42 4.05
N ALA A 206 23.26 11.31 4.00
CA ALA A 206 23.49 12.17 2.85
C ALA A 206 23.86 11.40 1.56
N GLU A 207 24.38 10.18 1.72
CA GLU A 207 24.86 9.31 0.62
C GLU A 207 23.79 8.31 0.14
N LEU A 208 22.56 8.39 0.68
CA LEU A 208 21.49 7.44 0.43
C LEU A 208 20.39 8.06 -0.43
N SER A 209 19.77 7.24 -1.29
CA SER A 209 18.52 7.59 -1.97
C SER A 209 17.35 7.69 -0.97
N GLY A 210 16.22 8.31 -1.39
CA GLY A 210 15.01 8.40 -0.58
C GLY A 210 14.52 7.04 -0.09
N GLY A 211 14.42 6.05 -0.99
CA GLY A 211 14.01 4.70 -0.65
C GLY A 211 15.00 3.97 0.28
N GLN A 212 16.31 4.21 0.14
CA GLN A 212 17.30 3.68 1.06
C GLN A 212 17.15 4.29 2.46
N LYS A 213 16.95 5.62 2.55
CA LYS A 213 16.66 6.30 3.83
C LYS A 213 15.41 5.73 4.50
N GLN A 214 14.37 5.47 3.72
CA GLN A 214 13.13 4.87 4.24
C GLN A 214 13.38 3.47 4.78
N ARG A 215 14.11 2.63 4.07
CA ARG A 215 14.47 1.28 4.53
C ARG A 215 15.32 1.31 5.81
N VAL A 216 16.22 2.29 5.98
CA VAL A 216 16.93 2.53 7.26
C VAL A 216 15.94 2.90 8.36
N GLY A 217 14.96 3.78 8.07
CA GLY A 217 13.89 4.16 9.00
C GLY A 217 13.06 2.96 9.48
N ILE A 218 12.72 2.07 8.54
CA ILE A 218 12.02 0.80 8.85
C ILE A 218 12.87 -0.10 9.74
N ALA A 219 14.12 -0.37 9.37
CA ALA A 219 15.02 -1.20 10.16
C ALA A 219 15.23 -0.65 11.59
N ARG A 220 15.38 0.67 11.71
CA ARG A 220 15.47 1.36 13.01
C ARG A 220 14.19 1.17 13.84
N ALA A 221 13.02 1.28 13.24
CA ALA A 221 11.74 1.09 13.92
C ALA A 221 11.55 -0.36 14.42
N LEU A 222 12.15 -1.33 13.75
CA LEU A 222 12.12 -2.75 14.11
C LEU A 222 13.19 -3.15 15.15
N ALA A 223 14.14 -2.28 15.46
CA ALA A 223 15.32 -2.64 16.28
C ALA A 223 14.92 -3.19 17.65
N THR A 224 13.93 -2.59 18.31
CA THR A 224 13.46 -2.99 19.65
C THR A 224 12.49 -4.18 19.65
N GLN A 225 12.27 -4.84 18.51
CA GLN A 225 11.28 -5.92 18.35
C GLN A 225 9.88 -5.48 18.79
N PRO A 226 9.33 -4.43 18.17
CA PRO A 226 8.03 -3.90 18.54
C PRO A 226 6.92 -4.90 18.26
N LYS A 227 5.77 -4.75 18.93
CA LYS A 227 4.51 -5.45 18.63
C LYS A 227 3.62 -4.65 17.70
N VAL A 228 3.84 -3.34 17.64
CA VAL A 228 3.10 -2.39 16.80
C VAL A 228 4.09 -1.56 16.01
N LEU A 229 3.81 -1.37 14.73
CA LEU A 229 4.55 -0.47 13.84
C LEU A 229 3.61 0.64 13.37
N LEU A 230 3.97 1.88 13.67
CA LEU A 230 3.28 3.07 13.21
C LEU A 230 3.97 3.62 11.97
N SER A 231 3.21 4.00 10.96
CA SER A 231 3.71 4.57 9.71
C SER A 231 3.03 5.92 9.44
N ASP A 232 3.78 7.00 9.55
CA ASP A 232 3.31 8.36 9.30
C ASP A 232 3.71 8.77 7.87
N GLU A 233 2.80 8.65 6.91
CA GLU A 233 2.98 9.01 5.49
C GLU A 233 4.33 8.55 4.89
N ALA A 234 4.74 7.32 5.18
CA ALA A 234 6.08 6.81 4.93
C ALA A 234 6.47 6.71 3.44
N THR A 235 5.51 6.86 2.53
CA THR A 235 5.72 6.74 1.07
C THR A 235 5.56 8.04 0.31
N SER A 236 5.02 9.09 0.95
CA SER A 236 4.66 10.35 0.28
C SER A 236 5.81 11.12 -0.38
N ALA A 237 7.05 10.83 0.00
CA ALA A 237 8.26 11.45 -0.56
C ALA A 237 9.03 10.53 -1.54
N LEU A 238 8.43 9.41 -1.95
CA LEU A 238 9.05 8.38 -2.79
C LEU A 238 8.41 8.38 -4.18
N ASP A 239 9.17 7.93 -5.17
CA ASP A 239 8.64 7.62 -6.49
C ASP A 239 7.77 6.34 -6.44
N PRO A 240 6.89 6.09 -7.45
CA PRO A 240 5.96 4.97 -7.43
C PRO A 240 6.63 3.59 -7.33
N GLU A 241 7.75 3.36 -7.99
CA GLU A 241 8.47 2.08 -7.97
C GLU A 241 9.08 1.82 -6.58
N THR A 242 9.71 2.84 -6.01
CA THR A 242 10.25 2.79 -4.64
C THR A 242 9.13 2.59 -3.61
N THR A 243 7.97 3.23 -3.81
CA THR A 243 6.78 3.05 -2.97
C THR A 243 6.35 1.58 -2.95
N GLN A 244 6.22 0.93 -4.10
CA GLN A 244 5.84 -0.48 -4.18
C GLN A 244 6.86 -1.39 -3.47
N THR A 245 8.15 -1.09 -3.61
CA THR A 245 9.22 -1.82 -2.91
C THR A 245 9.09 -1.70 -1.39
N VAL A 246 8.81 -0.51 -0.88
CA VAL A 246 8.61 -0.26 0.56
C VAL A 246 7.33 -0.94 1.08
N LEU A 247 6.23 -0.89 0.32
CA LEU A 247 4.98 -1.55 0.70
C LEU A 247 5.13 -3.08 0.72
N SER A 248 5.83 -3.66 -0.26
CA SER A 248 6.15 -5.09 -0.26
C SER A 248 6.97 -5.48 0.98
N LEU A 249 8.01 -4.69 1.31
CA LEU A 249 8.81 -4.91 2.52
C LEU A 249 7.96 -4.86 3.80
N LEU A 250 7.05 -3.89 3.94
CA LEU A 250 6.15 -3.81 5.10
C LEU A 250 5.20 -4.99 5.19
N ARG A 251 4.69 -5.48 4.06
CA ARG A 251 3.84 -6.67 3.98
C ARG A 251 4.60 -7.92 4.41
N ASP A 252 5.84 -8.09 3.93
CA ASP A 252 6.71 -9.22 4.31
C ASP A 252 7.03 -9.18 5.80
N ILE A 253 7.35 -8.01 6.35
CA ILE A 253 7.60 -7.80 7.78
C ILE A 253 6.35 -8.15 8.61
N ASN A 254 5.16 -7.70 8.20
CA ASN A 254 3.92 -8.04 8.89
C ASN A 254 3.67 -9.56 8.89
N ARG A 255 3.81 -10.21 7.73
CA ARG A 255 3.62 -11.66 7.58
C ARG A 255 4.64 -12.45 8.42
N ASP A 256 5.92 -12.09 8.35
CA ASP A 256 7.01 -12.87 8.98
C ASP A 256 7.06 -12.67 10.50
N LEU A 257 6.73 -11.47 10.99
CA LEU A 257 6.83 -11.11 12.40
C LEU A 257 5.47 -11.04 13.11
N GLY A 258 4.36 -11.14 12.38
CA GLY A 258 3.01 -11.00 12.94
C GLY A 258 2.74 -9.63 13.57
N LEU A 259 3.46 -8.57 13.15
CA LEU A 259 3.31 -7.22 13.70
C LEU A 259 1.95 -6.61 13.36
N THR A 260 1.37 -5.87 14.29
CA THR A 260 0.27 -4.95 13.95
C THR A 260 0.82 -3.69 13.32
N ILE A 261 0.32 -3.30 12.16
CA ILE A 261 0.74 -2.08 11.47
C ILE A 261 -0.43 -1.09 11.41
N LEU A 262 -0.22 0.12 11.92
CA LEU A 262 -1.13 1.23 11.73
C LEU A 262 -0.45 2.27 10.84
N LEU A 263 -0.95 2.43 9.62
CA LEU A 263 -0.42 3.41 8.68
C LEU A 263 -1.41 4.54 8.45
N ILE A 264 -0.90 5.76 8.35
CA ILE A 264 -1.67 6.90 7.90
C ILE A 264 -1.14 7.38 6.55
N THR A 265 -2.05 7.71 5.65
CA THR A 265 -1.73 8.20 4.31
C THR A 265 -2.87 9.05 3.77
N HIS A 266 -2.60 9.82 2.73
CA HIS A 266 -3.63 10.44 1.90
C HIS A 266 -3.79 9.72 0.55
N GLU A 267 -3.02 8.65 0.30
CA GLU A 267 -3.01 7.87 -0.93
C GLU A 267 -3.84 6.59 -0.77
N MET A 268 -5.01 6.54 -1.42
CA MET A 268 -5.87 5.34 -1.41
C MET A 268 -5.20 4.11 -2.02
N ALA A 269 -4.34 4.31 -3.04
CA ALA A 269 -3.58 3.21 -3.65
C ALA A 269 -2.71 2.46 -2.62
N VAL A 270 -2.06 3.20 -1.70
CA VAL A 270 -1.27 2.61 -0.62
C VAL A 270 -2.13 1.74 0.29
N VAL A 271 -3.33 2.23 0.67
CA VAL A 271 -4.26 1.45 1.52
C VAL A 271 -4.75 0.22 0.79
N ARG A 272 -5.16 0.35 -0.48
CA ARG A 272 -5.58 -0.77 -1.32
C ARG A 272 -4.52 -1.88 -1.39
N ASP A 273 -3.28 -1.48 -1.58
CA ASP A 273 -2.18 -2.42 -1.85
C ASP A 273 -1.74 -3.19 -0.60
N ILE A 274 -1.83 -2.61 0.60
CA ILE A 274 -1.24 -3.24 1.79
C ILE A 274 -2.22 -3.51 2.94
N ALA A 275 -3.27 -2.69 3.11
CA ALA A 275 -4.11 -2.75 4.31
C ALA A 275 -5.22 -3.80 4.20
N SER A 276 -5.39 -4.62 5.22
CA SER A 276 -6.53 -5.54 5.37
C SER A 276 -7.78 -4.82 5.89
N HIS A 277 -7.59 -3.80 6.73
CA HIS A 277 -8.63 -2.93 7.27
C HIS A 277 -8.33 -1.47 6.98
N MET A 278 -9.37 -0.66 6.88
CA MET A 278 -9.20 0.78 6.73
C MET A 278 -10.21 1.58 7.54
N ALA A 279 -9.84 2.82 7.82
CA ALA A 279 -10.71 3.82 8.41
C ALA A 279 -10.56 5.15 7.66
N VAL A 280 -11.66 5.82 7.42
CA VAL A 280 -11.70 7.16 6.81
C VAL A 280 -11.97 8.16 7.91
N ILE A 281 -11.07 9.13 8.06
CA ILE A 281 -11.23 10.22 9.02
C ILE A 281 -11.53 11.54 8.28
N ASP A 282 -12.54 12.25 8.73
CA ASP A 282 -12.92 13.55 8.20
C ASP A 282 -13.40 14.45 9.33
N GLY A 283 -12.90 15.70 9.38
CA GLY A 283 -13.26 16.66 10.44
C GLY A 283 -13.04 16.15 11.87
N GLY A 284 -12.04 15.29 12.08
CA GLY A 284 -11.73 14.71 13.40
C GLY A 284 -12.56 13.49 13.80
N ASN A 285 -13.45 12.99 12.92
CA ASN A 285 -14.31 11.83 13.18
C ASN A 285 -13.94 10.67 12.25
N ILE A 286 -14.08 9.43 12.71
CA ILE A 286 -14.09 8.26 11.82
C ILE A 286 -15.48 8.19 11.18
N VAL A 287 -15.53 8.48 9.87
CA VAL A 287 -16.78 8.53 9.11
C VAL A 287 -17.13 7.17 8.46
N GLU A 288 -16.13 6.34 8.25
CA GLU A 288 -16.31 4.98 7.74
C GLU A 288 -15.11 4.10 8.15
N SER A 289 -15.36 2.85 8.50
CA SER A 289 -14.32 1.85 8.75
C SER A 289 -14.81 0.44 8.45
N GLY A 290 -13.87 -0.45 8.09
CA GLY A 290 -14.17 -1.86 7.80
C GLY A 290 -13.03 -2.55 7.05
N PRO A 291 -13.25 -3.80 6.62
CA PRO A 291 -12.35 -4.48 5.68
C PRO A 291 -12.11 -3.62 4.45
N THR A 292 -10.86 -3.48 4.03
CA THR A 292 -10.49 -2.61 2.90
C THR A 292 -11.30 -2.94 1.66
N TYR A 293 -11.46 -4.22 1.36
CA TYR A 293 -12.25 -4.67 0.21
C TYR A 293 -13.69 -4.15 0.24
N ASP A 294 -14.39 -4.30 1.39
CA ASP A 294 -15.79 -3.90 1.51
C ASP A 294 -15.99 -2.39 1.34
N VAL A 295 -15.07 -1.59 1.92
CA VAL A 295 -15.12 -0.14 1.80
C VAL A 295 -14.84 0.32 0.38
N PHE A 296 -13.97 -0.37 -0.37
CA PHE A 296 -13.69 -0.07 -1.78
C PHE A 296 -14.86 -0.47 -2.70
N VAL A 297 -15.46 -1.62 -2.45
CA VAL A 297 -16.58 -2.15 -3.26
C VAL A 297 -17.85 -1.35 -3.02
N GLN A 298 -18.15 -1.01 -1.75
CA GLN A 298 -19.41 -0.41 -1.36
C GLN A 298 -19.22 0.74 -0.35
N PRO A 299 -18.61 1.87 -0.78
CA PRO A 299 -18.40 3.02 0.08
C PRO A 299 -19.74 3.65 0.49
N LYS A 300 -19.94 3.81 1.78
CA LYS A 300 -21.18 4.32 2.36
C LYS A 300 -21.15 5.84 2.52
N HIS A 301 -20.01 6.39 2.96
CA HIS A 301 -19.89 7.81 3.25
C HIS A 301 -19.48 8.62 2.02
N PRO A 302 -20.05 9.84 1.79
CA PRO A 302 -19.69 10.69 0.64
C PRO A 302 -18.19 11.02 0.56
N THR A 303 -17.54 11.25 1.71
CA THR A 303 -16.09 11.50 1.78
C THR A 303 -15.29 10.31 1.27
N THR A 304 -15.68 9.07 1.62
CA THR A 304 -15.05 7.85 1.12
C THR A 304 -15.21 7.73 -0.40
N ARG A 305 -16.41 7.98 -0.92
CA ARG A 305 -16.67 8.00 -2.37
C ARG A 305 -15.78 9.01 -3.09
N SER A 306 -15.62 10.20 -2.51
CA SER A 306 -14.74 11.25 -3.05
C SER A 306 -13.27 10.81 -3.11
N PHE A 307 -12.77 10.11 -2.09
CA PHE A 307 -11.40 9.58 -2.11
C PHE A 307 -11.24 8.45 -3.14
N LEU A 308 -12.22 7.57 -3.24
CA LEU A 308 -12.16 6.43 -4.15
C LEU A 308 -12.30 6.82 -5.63
N SER A 309 -13.00 7.91 -5.94
CA SER A 309 -13.21 8.37 -7.32
C SER A 309 -11.89 8.63 -8.06
N GLY A 310 -10.81 8.97 -7.35
CA GLY A 310 -9.49 9.17 -7.93
C GLY A 310 -8.66 7.89 -8.13
N VAL A 311 -9.03 6.77 -7.51
CA VAL A 311 -8.21 5.54 -7.45
C VAL A 311 -8.86 4.36 -8.15
N THR A 312 -10.19 4.30 -8.18
CA THR A 312 -10.92 3.21 -8.85
C THR A 312 -10.91 3.30 -10.39
N GLY A 313 -10.02 4.15 -10.94
CA GLY A 313 -9.72 4.20 -12.38
C GLY A 313 -10.84 4.76 -13.26
N ILE A 314 -11.95 5.23 -12.66
CA ILE A 314 -13.08 5.67 -13.46
C ILE A 314 -13.37 7.14 -13.24
N THR A 315 -12.59 7.95 -13.90
CA THR A 315 -13.00 9.32 -14.21
C THR A 315 -13.90 9.26 -15.44
N LEU A 316 -15.09 9.83 -15.34
CA LEU A 316 -15.97 9.97 -16.50
C LEU A 316 -15.21 10.72 -17.61
N PRO A 317 -15.06 10.14 -18.80
CA PRO A 317 -14.33 10.81 -19.88
C PRO A 317 -14.88 12.21 -20.16
N ALA A 318 -14.01 13.19 -20.39
CA ALA A 318 -14.42 14.58 -20.55
C ALA A 318 -15.47 14.77 -21.67
N PHE A 319 -15.42 13.97 -22.73
CA PHE A 319 -16.38 14.01 -23.84
C PHE A 319 -17.77 13.51 -23.45
N ILE A 320 -17.90 12.75 -22.36
CA ILE A 320 -19.17 12.31 -21.76
C ILE A 320 -19.58 13.28 -20.64
N ALA A 321 -18.66 13.67 -19.76
CA ALA A 321 -18.95 14.51 -18.60
C ALA A 321 -19.65 15.83 -18.98
N GLY A 322 -19.23 16.45 -20.09
CA GLY A 322 -19.84 17.69 -20.58
C GLY A 322 -21.24 17.54 -21.21
N LYS A 323 -21.69 16.31 -21.43
CA LYS A 323 -23.01 16.01 -22.06
C LYS A 323 -23.95 15.29 -21.10
N LEU A 324 -23.46 14.89 -19.92
CA LEU A 324 -24.22 14.12 -18.95
C LEU A 324 -25.35 14.98 -18.37
N GLN A 325 -26.55 14.43 -18.36
CA GLN A 325 -27.78 15.04 -17.80
C GLN A 325 -28.33 14.14 -16.71
N ASP A 326 -28.77 14.72 -15.60
CA ASP A 326 -29.35 13.97 -14.47
C ASP A 326 -30.71 13.35 -14.80
N THR A 327 -31.42 13.93 -15.76
CA THR A 327 -32.72 13.46 -16.19
C THR A 327 -32.66 12.96 -17.62
N ARG A 328 -33.47 11.93 -17.91
CA ARG A 328 -33.56 11.39 -19.27
C ARG A 328 -34.13 12.47 -20.23
N PRO A 329 -33.38 12.82 -21.28
CA PRO A 329 -33.86 13.77 -22.28
C PRO A 329 -34.95 13.13 -23.16
N ASP A 330 -35.81 13.97 -23.75
CA ASP A 330 -36.77 13.51 -24.72
C ASP A 330 -36.09 12.99 -25.99
N GLY A 331 -36.52 11.83 -26.48
CA GLY A 331 -35.99 11.19 -27.69
C GLY A 331 -34.88 10.14 -27.40
N PRO A 332 -34.15 9.71 -28.46
CA PRO A 332 -33.10 8.73 -28.34
C PRO A 332 -31.99 9.22 -27.41
N SER A 333 -31.65 8.42 -26.43
CA SER A 333 -30.62 8.73 -25.40
C SER A 333 -30.05 7.45 -24.82
N GLU A 334 -28.85 7.52 -24.31
CA GLU A 334 -28.16 6.41 -23.60
C GLU A 334 -28.13 6.69 -22.10
N GLU A 335 -28.39 5.66 -21.30
CA GLU A 335 -28.20 5.68 -19.84
C GLU A 335 -26.77 5.29 -19.56
N VAL A 336 -26.04 6.14 -18.84
CA VAL A 336 -24.67 5.89 -18.37
C VAL A 336 -24.71 5.23 -17.00
N ILE A 337 -24.18 4.02 -16.93
CA ILE A 337 -24.24 3.15 -15.75
C ILE A 337 -22.81 2.83 -15.29
N ARG A 338 -22.55 3.01 -14.00
CA ARG A 338 -21.38 2.39 -13.35
C ARG A 338 -21.75 0.97 -12.96
N VAL A 339 -20.94 0.01 -13.39
CA VAL A 339 -21.06 -1.40 -13.02
C VAL A 339 -19.84 -1.78 -12.19
N THR A 340 -20.07 -2.20 -10.95
CA THR A 340 -19.02 -2.69 -10.05
C THR A 340 -19.03 -4.19 -10.01
N PHE A 341 -17.88 -4.77 -10.33
CA PHE A 341 -17.61 -6.20 -10.30
C PHE A 341 -16.84 -6.53 -9.04
N ALA A 342 -17.31 -7.49 -8.26
CA ALA A 342 -16.71 -7.87 -6.99
C ALA A 342 -16.55 -9.39 -6.90
N GLY A 343 -15.42 -9.84 -6.32
CA GLY A 343 -15.14 -11.26 -6.10
C GLY A 343 -15.10 -12.08 -7.39
N SER A 344 -15.72 -13.26 -7.38
CA SER A 344 -15.74 -14.19 -8.53
C SER A 344 -16.36 -13.60 -9.79
N HIS A 345 -17.23 -12.59 -9.66
CA HIS A 345 -17.89 -11.96 -10.81
C HIS A 345 -16.97 -11.03 -11.61
N ALA A 346 -15.81 -10.65 -11.08
CA ALA A 346 -14.87 -9.78 -11.80
C ALA A 346 -14.28 -10.43 -13.05
N THR A 347 -14.31 -11.76 -13.15
CA THR A 347 -13.80 -12.53 -14.29
C THR A 347 -14.92 -13.08 -15.18
N ASP A 348 -16.18 -12.91 -14.82
CA ASP A 348 -17.32 -13.37 -15.60
C ASP A 348 -17.59 -12.46 -16.80
N PRO A 349 -17.92 -13.03 -17.99
CA PRO A 349 -18.21 -12.25 -19.20
C PRO A 349 -19.64 -11.66 -19.16
N MET A 350 -19.98 -10.92 -18.09
CA MET A 350 -21.36 -10.50 -17.81
C MET A 350 -21.93 -9.53 -18.86
N LEU A 351 -21.10 -8.64 -19.41
CA LEU A 351 -21.56 -7.74 -20.47
C LEU A 351 -21.86 -8.50 -21.78
N ALA A 352 -21.04 -9.52 -22.08
CA ALA A 352 -21.31 -10.37 -23.24
C ALA A 352 -22.59 -11.21 -23.04
N LYS A 353 -22.83 -11.73 -21.83
CA LYS A 353 -24.08 -12.43 -21.48
C LYS A 353 -25.28 -11.51 -21.58
N LEU A 354 -25.19 -10.27 -21.04
CA LEU A 354 -26.27 -9.28 -21.16
C LEU A 354 -26.64 -9.04 -22.63
N THR A 355 -25.64 -8.88 -23.51
CA THR A 355 -25.88 -8.68 -24.94
C THR A 355 -26.48 -9.93 -25.60
N ALA A 356 -25.96 -11.12 -25.31
CA ALA A 356 -26.38 -12.38 -25.94
C ALA A 356 -27.80 -12.79 -25.50
N GLU A 357 -28.12 -12.67 -24.21
CA GLU A 357 -29.38 -13.17 -23.64
C GLU A 357 -30.52 -12.15 -23.74
N MET A 358 -30.20 -10.85 -23.55
CA MET A 358 -31.19 -9.79 -23.52
C MET A 358 -31.23 -9.01 -24.82
N GLY A 359 -30.29 -9.16 -25.74
CA GLY A 359 -30.20 -8.36 -26.97
C GLY A 359 -29.96 -6.87 -26.69
N ILE A 360 -29.32 -6.52 -25.57
CA ILE A 360 -29.02 -5.11 -25.21
C ILE A 360 -27.59 -4.82 -25.64
N ALA A 361 -27.42 -3.90 -26.57
CA ALA A 361 -26.09 -3.42 -26.95
C ALA A 361 -25.49 -2.60 -25.81
N VAL A 362 -24.22 -2.90 -25.47
CA VAL A 362 -23.48 -2.24 -24.41
C VAL A 362 -22.25 -1.58 -25.01
N ASN A 363 -22.07 -0.30 -24.73
CA ASN A 363 -20.84 0.42 -25.06
C ASN A 363 -20.02 0.62 -23.77
N ILE A 364 -18.72 0.30 -23.80
CA ILE A 364 -17.80 0.53 -22.68
C ILE A 364 -17.18 1.91 -22.86
N LEU A 365 -17.44 2.80 -21.91
CA LEU A 365 -16.96 4.18 -21.94
C LEU A 365 -15.60 4.34 -21.24
N ALA A 366 -15.43 3.64 -20.13
CA ALA A 366 -14.19 3.61 -19.36
C ALA A 366 -14.22 2.42 -18.38
N GLY A 367 -13.07 2.06 -17.81
CA GLY A 367 -13.03 1.09 -16.73
C GLY A 367 -11.67 0.48 -16.48
N ALA A 368 -11.55 -0.16 -15.32
CA ALA A 368 -10.40 -0.93 -14.91
C ALA A 368 -10.85 -2.14 -14.10
N ILE A 369 -10.08 -3.22 -14.22
CA ILE A 369 -10.14 -4.39 -13.34
C ILE A 369 -8.81 -4.45 -12.61
N GLU A 370 -8.87 -4.48 -11.30
CA GLU A 370 -7.73 -4.42 -10.39
C GLU A 370 -7.86 -5.49 -9.31
N GLU A 371 -6.89 -5.56 -8.41
CA GLU A 371 -6.93 -6.45 -7.24
C GLU A 371 -6.87 -5.63 -5.96
N ILE A 372 -7.65 -6.03 -4.95
CA ILE A 372 -7.58 -5.52 -3.59
C ILE A 372 -7.23 -6.71 -2.69
N GLY A 373 -5.97 -6.79 -2.27
CA GLY A 373 -5.45 -8.02 -1.67
C GLY A 373 -5.55 -9.18 -2.66
N PRO A 374 -6.13 -10.34 -2.29
CA PRO A 374 -6.31 -11.48 -3.20
C PRO A 374 -7.62 -11.44 -4.00
N HIS A 375 -8.40 -10.37 -3.87
CA HIS A 375 -9.75 -10.31 -4.43
C HIS A 375 -9.79 -9.42 -5.67
N PRO A 376 -10.24 -9.93 -6.82
CA PRO A 376 -10.43 -9.12 -8.01
C PRO A 376 -11.58 -8.14 -7.78
N PHE A 377 -11.40 -6.92 -8.27
CA PHE A 377 -12.33 -5.81 -8.19
C PHE A 377 -12.30 -5.05 -9.51
N GLY A 378 -13.44 -4.72 -10.04
CA GLY A 378 -13.53 -3.96 -11.28
C GLY A 378 -14.67 -2.95 -11.24
N ASN A 379 -14.43 -1.84 -11.88
CA ASN A 379 -15.47 -0.86 -12.17
C ASN A 379 -15.46 -0.58 -13.67
N LEU A 380 -16.62 -0.63 -14.32
CA LEU A 380 -16.79 -0.21 -15.69
C LEU A 380 -17.86 0.89 -15.77
N LEU A 381 -17.61 1.88 -16.60
CA LEU A 381 -18.65 2.79 -17.09
C LEU A 381 -19.13 2.26 -18.43
N ILE A 382 -20.41 1.99 -18.50
CA ILE A 382 -21.07 1.53 -19.73
C ILE A 382 -22.18 2.49 -20.11
N SER A 383 -22.56 2.50 -21.40
CA SER A 383 -23.81 3.09 -21.83
C SER A 383 -24.67 2.06 -22.53
N VAL A 384 -25.98 2.18 -22.33
CA VAL A 384 -27.02 1.36 -22.94
C VAL A 384 -28.17 2.26 -23.38
N ASP A 385 -28.99 1.81 -24.34
CA ASP A 385 -30.22 2.52 -24.67
C ASP A 385 -31.05 2.82 -23.40
N ALA A 386 -31.36 4.09 -23.16
CA ALA A 386 -32.07 4.53 -21.96
C ALA A 386 -33.51 3.95 -21.86
N ALA A 387 -34.09 3.49 -22.96
CA ALA A 387 -35.37 2.78 -22.95
C ALA A 387 -35.24 1.40 -22.29
N ARG A 388 -34.05 0.81 -22.33
CA ARG A 388 -33.75 -0.52 -21.81
C ARG A 388 -32.82 -0.52 -20.59
N GLY A 389 -32.40 0.65 -20.09
CA GLY A 389 -31.47 0.79 -18.98
C GLY A 389 -31.90 0.05 -17.70
N LYS A 390 -33.20 0.15 -17.34
CA LYS A 390 -33.78 -0.57 -16.20
C LYS A 390 -33.67 -2.09 -16.34
N GLU A 391 -33.89 -2.62 -17.54
CA GLU A 391 -33.73 -4.06 -17.82
C GLU A 391 -32.29 -4.50 -17.68
N ALA A 392 -31.34 -3.73 -18.22
CA ALA A 392 -29.92 -4.00 -18.16
C ALA A 392 -29.45 -4.04 -16.69
N ARG A 393 -29.81 -3.03 -15.89
CA ARG A 393 -29.46 -2.99 -14.47
C ARG A 393 -30.05 -4.18 -13.69
N THR A 394 -31.34 -4.47 -13.88
CA THR A 394 -32.01 -5.59 -13.21
C THR A 394 -31.34 -6.92 -13.56
N TYR A 395 -30.89 -7.11 -14.80
CA TYR A 395 -30.16 -8.30 -15.21
C TYR A 395 -28.82 -8.38 -14.48
N LEU A 396 -28.02 -7.31 -14.50
CA LEU A 396 -26.69 -7.27 -13.86
C LEU A 396 -26.79 -7.47 -12.34
N GLU A 397 -27.75 -6.84 -11.68
CA GLU A 397 -28.00 -6.96 -10.24
C GLU A 397 -28.41 -8.38 -9.80
N ARG A 398 -29.24 -9.05 -10.61
CA ARG A 398 -29.60 -10.48 -10.38
C ARG A 398 -28.39 -11.41 -10.46
N HIS A 399 -27.34 -11.00 -11.16
CA HIS A 399 -26.08 -11.75 -11.27
C HIS A 399 -25.02 -11.25 -10.27
N GLY A 400 -25.42 -10.50 -9.23
CA GLY A 400 -24.53 -10.10 -8.14
C GLY A 400 -23.64 -8.88 -8.40
N LEU A 401 -23.88 -8.15 -9.52
CA LEU A 401 -23.15 -6.91 -9.78
C LEU A 401 -23.85 -5.71 -9.15
N LEU A 402 -23.08 -4.70 -8.76
CA LEU A 402 -23.64 -3.45 -8.27
C LEU A 402 -23.76 -2.48 -9.43
N THR A 403 -24.91 -1.79 -9.55
CA THR A 403 -25.14 -0.79 -10.59
C THR A 403 -25.50 0.56 -10.00
N GLU A 404 -24.98 1.64 -10.60
CA GLU A 404 -25.29 3.02 -10.25
C GLU A 404 -25.53 3.81 -11.54
N VAL A 405 -26.67 4.47 -11.64
CA VAL A 405 -26.96 5.38 -12.77
C VAL A 405 -26.23 6.69 -12.55
N LEU A 406 -25.37 7.08 -13.46
CA LEU A 406 -24.65 8.36 -13.42
C LEU A 406 -25.39 9.48 -14.14
N GLY A 407 -26.27 9.15 -15.09
CA GLY A 407 -27.05 10.10 -15.89
C GLY A 407 -27.31 9.59 -17.29
N TYR A 408 -27.67 10.51 -18.17
CA TYR A 408 -28.06 10.23 -19.53
C TYR A 408 -27.28 11.10 -20.52
N VAL A 409 -27.00 10.56 -21.71
CA VAL A 409 -26.33 11.28 -22.81
C VAL A 409 -27.14 11.11 -24.11
N ARG A 410 -27.01 12.12 -25.02
CA ARG A 410 -27.54 12.06 -26.38
C ARG A 410 -26.44 11.72 -27.37
#